data_b725d975c7b9325aa39803ee4a142002
#
_entry.id   b725d975c7b9325aa39803ee4a142002
#
_cell.length_a   1.000
_cell.length_b   1.000
_cell.length_c   1.000
_cell.angle_alpha   90.00
_cell.angle_beta   90.00
_cell.angle_gamma   90.00
#
_symmetry.space_group_name_H-M   'P 1'
#
loop_
_entity.id
_entity.type
_entity.pdbx_description
1 polymer ?
#
loop_
_entity_poly.entity_id
_entity_poly.type
_entity_poly.pdbx_seq_one_letter_code
_entity_poly.pdbx_strand_id
1 'polypeptide(L)'
;MPKPQAKKNKIGRNDPCWCGSGRKYKDCHAPVDQAQRAELLRLRQAQDTLIPKIIEAAESVPERFPRAFAQFWNEEYGPEQMSELDDLEERGAERFLTWFAFDFAPEGEPTLITQLIQAANADGFEVDEFEQRLLPTWAPVHLRPYLVEEVRKGSGLLVRDLLNEQRYEVSDTAAAKRMEQGEIMVGHLVPVGGKAMLTPVEEVDPPYGREISDNPIYYLAGAAAQITGDTAEKLLEFVGLHLEDLRRSQPEATWDDLIEQRSYVLNHFVMALPQEYDPTIVDRVVMQTRVALQTTGASLAGLVGRGSAPEVAEPPDPTTPPEEEE
;
A
#
# COMPACT_ATOMS: atom_id res chain seq x y z
N MET A 1 -1.38 32.22 20.30
CA MET A 1 -0.21 31.87 21.12
C MET A 1 -0.22 30.34 21.27
N PRO A 2 0.79 29.61 20.83
CA PRO A 2 0.86 28.17 21.04
C PRO A 2 1.07 27.89 22.54
N LYS A 3 0.26 26.99 23.10
CA LYS A 3 0.43 26.50 24.48
C LYS A 3 1.79 25.80 24.57
N PRO A 4 2.58 26.04 25.65
CA PRO A 4 3.83 25.35 25.84
C PRO A 4 3.54 23.85 26.04
N GLN A 5 4.11 23.01 25.16
CA GLN A 5 4.11 21.56 25.34
C GLN A 5 4.85 21.26 26.65
N ALA A 6 4.14 20.70 27.62
CA ALA A 6 4.73 20.23 28.85
C ALA A 6 5.83 19.21 28.50
N LYS A 7 7.07 19.49 28.92
CA LYS A 7 8.17 18.52 28.82
C LYS A 7 7.76 17.29 29.64
N LYS A 8 7.47 16.17 28.93
CA LYS A 8 7.19 14.88 29.56
C LYS A 8 8.43 14.51 30.43
N ASN A 9 8.34 14.61 31.72
CA ASN A 9 9.43 14.28 32.62
C ASN A 9 9.68 12.76 32.54
N LYS A 10 10.90 12.37 32.17
CA LYS A 10 11.32 10.96 32.21
C LYS A 10 11.47 10.57 33.71
N ILE A 11 10.74 9.53 34.11
CA ILE A 11 10.94 8.94 35.45
C ILE A 11 12.33 8.32 35.55
N GLY A 12 13.05 8.63 36.61
CA GLY A 12 14.37 8.06 36.91
C GLY A 12 14.25 6.66 37.52
N ARG A 13 15.26 5.81 37.30
CA ARG A 13 15.26 4.43 37.82
C ARG A 13 15.01 4.35 39.36
N ASN A 14 15.44 5.34 40.11
CA ASN A 14 15.34 5.36 41.58
C ASN A 14 14.16 6.19 42.09
N ASP A 15 13.40 6.84 41.22
CA ASP A 15 12.22 7.61 41.61
C ASP A 15 11.10 6.66 42.08
N PRO A 16 10.17 7.16 42.94
CA PRO A 16 8.98 6.40 43.31
C PRO A 16 8.21 5.98 42.04
N CYS A 17 7.74 4.73 42.03
CA CYS A 17 6.99 4.26 40.90
C CYS A 17 5.66 5.00 40.75
N TRP A 18 5.30 5.36 39.53
CA TRP A 18 4.09 6.09 39.22
C TRP A 18 2.79 5.34 39.58
N CYS A 19 2.83 4.02 39.76
CA CYS A 19 1.66 3.21 40.13
C CYS A 19 1.26 3.37 41.65
N GLY A 20 1.97 4.18 42.39
CA GLY A 20 1.65 4.41 43.79
C GLY A 20 2.02 3.25 44.74
N SER A 21 2.72 2.21 44.27
CA SER A 21 3.12 1.05 45.08
C SER A 21 4.13 1.36 46.19
N GLY A 22 4.69 2.57 46.22
CA GLY A 22 5.78 2.96 47.13
C GLY A 22 7.14 2.36 46.78
N ARG A 23 7.24 1.49 45.80
CA ARG A 23 8.50 0.92 45.30
C ARG A 23 9.20 1.89 44.36
N LYS A 24 10.53 1.73 44.20
CA LYS A 24 11.26 2.45 43.15
C LYS A 24 10.83 1.93 41.75
N TYR A 25 10.84 2.81 40.75
CA TYR A 25 10.47 2.45 39.36
C TYR A 25 11.24 1.23 38.85
N LYS A 26 12.57 1.15 39.12
CA LYS A 26 13.41 0.02 38.70
C LYS A 26 12.99 -1.33 39.29
N ASP A 27 12.38 -1.33 40.45
CA ASP A 27 11.98 -2.54 41.19
C ASP A 27 10.46 -2.82 41.04
N CYS A 28 9.77 -2.06 40.17
CA CYS A 28 8.33 -2.15 39.93
C CYS A 28 8.03 -2.24 38.43
N HIS A 29 7.83 -1.11 37.74
CA HIS A 29 7.39 -1.10 36.35
C HIS A 29 8.51 -1.05 35.30
N ALA A 30 9.74 -0.70 35.67
CA ALA A 30 10.83 -0.65 34.69
C ALA A 30 11.09 -1.99 33.95
N PRO A 31 11.00 -3.18 34.59
CA PRO A 31 11.12 -4.44 33.88
C PRO A 31 9.99 -4.67 32.86
N VAL A 32 8.75 -4.30 33.22
CA VAL A 32 7.57 -4.42 32.32
C VAL A 32 7.72 -3.50 31.12
N ASP A 33 8.04 -2.22 31.36
CA ASP A 33 8.25 -1.24 30.26
C ASP A 33 9.42 -1.63 29.34
N GLN A 34 10.46 -2.27 29.88
CA GLN A 34 11.58 -2.78 29.10
C GLN A 34 11.17 -3.99 28.26
N ALA A 35 10.38 -4.91 28.82
CA ALA A 35 9.87 -6.07 28.10
C ALA A 35 8.97 -5.65 26.92
N GLN A 36 8.03 -4.73 27.16
CA GLN A 36 7.15 -4.20 26.11
C GLN A 36 7.93 -3.49 24.99
N ARG A 37 8.95 -2.70 25.33
CA ARG A 37 9.81 -2.06 24.33
C ARG A 37 10.61 -3.07 23.50
N ALA A 38 11.12 -4.13 24.17
CA ALA A 38 11.82 -5.20 23.47
C ALA A 38 10.88 -5.97 22.53
N GLU A 39 9.64 -6.20 22.98
CA GLU A 39 8.61 -6.85 22.17
C GLU A 39 8.24 -6.03 20.93
N LEU A 40 8.01 -4.72 21.08
CA LEU A 40 7.78 -3.80 19.96
C LEU A 40 8.94 -3.79 18.96
N LEU A 41 10.18 -3.84 19.45
CA LEU A 41 11.35 -3.90 18.58
C LEU A 41 11.37 -5.20 17.78
N ARG A 42 11.04 -6.33 18.41
CA ARG A 42 10.96 -7.63 17.72
C ARG A 42 9.84 -7.69 16.68
N LEU A 43 8.66 -7.13 16.96
CA LEU A 43 7.59 -7.00 15.97
C LEU A 43 8.03 -6.19 14.75
N ARG A 44 8.80 -5.12 14.95
CA ARG A 44 9.38 -4.34 13.85
C ARG A 44 10.41 -5.15 13.04
N GLN A 45 11.27 -5.92 13.72
CA GLN A 45 12.23 -6.79 13.06
C GLN A 45 11.54 -7.92 12.27
N ALA A 46 10.47 -8.49 12.82
CA ALA A 46 9.68 -9.50 12.15
C ALA A 46 9.04 -8.97 10.85
N GLN A 47 8.61 -7.69 10.81
CA GLN A 47 8.14 -7.07 9.57
C GLN A 47 9.22 -7.04 8.48
N ASP A 48 10.48 -6.72 8.85
CA ASP A 48 11.60 -6.64 7.90
C ASP A 48 11.93 -8.00 7.26
N THR A 49 11.59 -9.10 7.94
CA THR A 49 11.80 -10.49 7.43
C THR A 49 10.57 -11.08 6.78
N LEU A 50 9.38 -10.72 7.22
CA LEU A 50 8.12 -11.30 6.74
C LEU A 50 7.75 -10.82 5.33
N ILE A 51 7.97 -9.54 5.01
CA ILE A 51 7.68 -9.02 3.66
C ILE A 51 8.49 -9.76 2.57
N PRO A 52 9.83 -9.90 2.68
CA PRO A 52 10.58 -10.70 1.72
C PRO A 52 10.08 -12.15 1.57
N LYS A 53 9.70 -12.81 2.67
CA LYS A 53 9.14 -14.17 2.62
C LYS A 53 7.81 -14.23 1.84
N ILE A 54 6.95 -13.23 2.01
CA ILE A 54 5.69 -13.13 1.26
C ILE A 54 5.96 -12.91 -0.24
N ILE A 55 6.93 -12.06 -0.57
CA ILE A 55 7.32 -11.81 -1.97
C ILE A 55 7.91 -13.07 -2.60
N GLU A 56 8.81 -13.78 -1.90
CA GLU A 56 9.36 -15.06 -2.35
C GLU A 56 8.26 -16.11 -2.56
N ALA A 57 7.28 -16.18 -1.66
CA ALA A 57 6.12 -17.06 -1.83
C ALA A 57 5.28 -16.66 -3.06
N ALA A 58 5.13 -15.35 -3.34
CA ALA A 58 4.46 -14.87 -4.54
C ALA A 58 5.22 -15.28 -5.81
N GLU A 59 6.54 -15.13 -5.84
CA GLU A 59 7.40 -15.55 -6.96
C GLU A 59 7.38 -17.08 -7.21
N SER A 60 7.05 -17.87 -6.18
CA SER A 60 7.02 -19.34 -6.28
C SER A 60 5.80 -19.91 -7.02
N VAL A 61 4.81 -19.07 -7.37
CA VAL A 61 3.56 -19.48 -8.06
C VAL A 61 3.34 -18.75 -9.39
N PRO A 62 4.34 -18.78 -10.31
CA PRO A 62 4.31 -18.00 -11.55
C PRO A 62 3.18 -18.40 -12.52
N GLU A 63 2.60 -19.60 -12.37
CA GLU A 63 1.48 -20.09 -13.17
C GLU A 63 0.20 -19.26 -12.97
N ARG A 64 0.10 -18.48 -11.88
CA ARG A 64 -1.00 -17.57 -11.60
C ARG A 64 -0.81 -16.18 -12.22
N PHE A 65 0.40 -15.85 -12.67
CA PHE A 65 0.75 -14.52 -13.16
C PHE A 65 -0.04 -14.08 -14.40
N PRO A 66 -0.29 -14.90 -15.43
CA PRO A 66 -0.90 -14.40 -16.67
C PRO A 66 -2.20 -13.61 -16.42
N ARG A 67 -3.10 -14.14 -15.56
CA ARG A 67 -4.35 -13.46 -15.22
C ARG A 67 -4.12 -12.24 -14.31
N ALA A 68 -3.24 -12.38 -13.33
CA ALA A 68 -2.91 -11.31 -12.40
C ALA A 68 -2.24 -10.13 -13.12
N PHE A 69 -1.31 -10.40 -14.06
CA PHE A 69 -0.66 -9.39 -14.89
C PHE A 69 -1.68 -8.63 -15.73
N ALA A 70 -2.52 -9.34 -16.47
CA ALA A 70 -3.55 -8.71 -17.29
C ALA A 70 -4.45 -7.79 -16.44
N GLN A 71 -4.80 -8.22 -15.24
CA GLN A 71 -5.64 -7.45 -14.33
C GLN A 71 -4.93 -6.25 -13.73
N PHE A 72 -3.70 -6.38 -13.25
CA PHE A 72 -2.97 -5.30 -12.57
C PHE A 72 -2.44 -4.26 -13.55
N TRP A 73 -1.92 -4.70 -14.70
CA TRP A 73 -1.33 -3.86 -15.74
C TRP A 73 -2.30 -3.48 -16.86
N ASN A 74 -3.59 -3.79 -16.70
CA ASN A 74 -4.63 -3.47 -17.68
C ASN A 74 -4.28 -3.96 -19.12
N GLU A 75 -3.69 -5.16 -19.19
CA GLU A 75 -3.20 -5.80 -20.43
C GLU A 75 -2.04 -5.05 -21.14
N GLU A 76 -1.47 -4.00 -20.52
CA GLU A 76 -0.34 -3.25 -21.09
C GLU A 76 0.95 -4.09 -21.12
N TYR A 77 1.16 -4.92 -20.09
CA TYR A 77 2.33 -5.78 -19.95
C TYR A 77 1.91 -7.23 -19.79
N GLY A 78 2.75 -8.17 -20.31
CA GLY A 78 2.63 -9.60 -20.11
C GLY A 78 3.64 -10.14 -19.09
N PRO A 79 3.43 -11.37 -18.56
CA PRO A 79 4.34 -11.99 -17.58
C PRO A 79 5.77 -12.18 -18.09
N GLU A 80 5.97 -12.25 -19.39
CA GLU A 80 7.29 -12.33 -20.03
C GLU A 80 8.13 -11.08 -19.83
N GLN A 81 7.50 -9.94 -19.53
CA GLN A 81 8.15 -8.65 -19.29
C GLN A 81 8.50 -8.45 -17.80
N MET A 82 8.25 -9.44 -16.93
CA MET A 82 8.50 -9.32 -15.48
C MET A 82 9.91 -8.85 -15.15
N SER A 83 10.92 -9.34 -15.86
CA SER A 83 12.33 -8.96 -15.64
C SER A 83 12.67 -7.53 -16.10
N GLU A 84 11.84 -6.92 -16.94
CA GLU A 84 12.01 -5.58 -17.51
C GLU A 84 11.10 -4.55 -16.83
N LEU A 85 10.19 -4.99 -15.94
CA LEU A 85 9.18 -4.11 -15.34
C LEU A 85 9.77 -2.94 -14.57
N ASP A 86 10.91 -3.10 -13.91
CA ASP A 86 11.54 -2.03 -13.15
C ASP A 86 12.18 -0.96 -14.07
N ASP A 87 12.44 -1.29 -15.34
CA ASP A 87 12.88 -0.33 -16.36
C ASP A 87 11.69 0.41 -17.00
N LEU A 88 10.52 -0.24 -17.05
CA LEU A 88 9.29 0.29 -17.64
C LEU A 88 8.47 1.09 -16.62
N GLU A 89 8.43 0.63 -15.37
CA GLU A 89 7.64 1.20 -14.28
C GLU A 89 8.48 1.31 -13.01
N GLU A 90 8.39 2.42 -12.29
CA GLU A 90 9.13 2.58 -11.03
C GLU A 90 8.78 1.46 -10.05
N ARG A 91 9.77 0.59 -9.76
CA ARG A 91 9.62 -0.61 -8.91
C ARG A 91 8.41 -1.48 -9.31
N GLY A 92 8.22 -1.65 -10.61
CA GLY A 92 7.04 -2.29 -11.17
C GLY A 92 6.87 -3.73 -10.72
N ALA A 93 7.95 -4.51 -10.71
CA ALA A 93 7.93 -5.90 -10.28
C ALA A 93 7.50 -6.03 -8.80
N GLU A 94 8.07 -5.21 -7.92
CA GLU A 94 7.73 -5.24 -6.50
C GLU A 94 6.31 -4.75 -6.22
N ARG A 95 5.83 -3.73 -6.94
CA ARG A 95 4.44 -3.27 -6.85
C ARG A 95 3.47 -4.38 -7.25
N PHE A 96 3.75 -5.07 -8.35
CA PHE A 96 2.94 -6.19 -8.82
C PHE A 96 2.93 -7.35 -7.82
N LEU A 97 4.11 -7.81 -7.37
CA LEU A 97 4.20 -8.94 -6.44
C LEU A 97 3.53 -8.65 -5.10
N THR A 98 3.63 -7.42 -4.60
CA THR A 98 2.92 -7.01 -3.38
C THR A 98 1.41 -7.06 -3.59
N TRP A 99 0.91 -6.44 -4.67
CA TRP A 99 -0.52 -6.50 -4.99
C TRP A 99 -0.99 -7.95 -5.23
N PHE A 100 -0.21 -8.76 -5.93
CA PHE A 100 -0.52 -10.17 -6.15
C PHE A 100 -0.68 -10.95 -4.85
N ALA A 101 0.18 -10.69 -3.86
CA ALA A 101 0.12 -11.38 -2.58
C ALA A 101 -1.08 -10.93 -1.71
N PHE A 102 -1.38 -9.65 -1.70
CA PHE A 102 -2.36 -9.06 -0.78
C PHE A 102 -3.77 -8.96 -1.37
N ASP A 103 -3.90 -8.72 -2.67
CA ASP A 103 -5.18 -8.35 -3.30
C ASP A 103 -5.67 -9.35 -4.33
N PHE A 104 -4.77 -10.05 -5.04
CA PHE A 104 -5.20 -10.94 -6.10
C PHE A 104 -5.83 -12.20 -5.53
N ALA A 105 -7.15 -12.34 -5.77
CA ALA A 105 -7.94 -13.51 -5.41
C ALA A 105 -8.55 -14.12 -6.68
N PRO A 106 -8.02 -15.25 -7.19
CA PRO A 106 -8.68 -15.98 -8.26
C PRO A 106 -10.08 -16.40 -7.85
N GLU A 107 -10.99 -16.57 -8.80
CA GLU A 107 -12.37 -16.93 -8.51
C GLU A 107 -12.47 -18.22 -7.67
N GLY A 108 -13.07 -18.09 -6.48
CA GLY A 108 -13.24 -19.20 -5.53
C GLY A 108 -12.01 -19.51 -4.68
N GLU A 109 -10.93 -18.77 -4.81
CA GLU A 109 -9.72 -18.92 -4.00
C GLU A 109 -9.47 -17.69 -3.12
N PRO A 110 -8.88 -17.86 -1.91
CA PRO A 110 -8.44 -16.73 -1.11
C PRO A 110 -7.16 -16.11 -1.69
N THR A 111 -6.87 -14.86 -1.26
CA THR A 111 -5.59 -14.20 -1.56
C THR A 111 -4.38 -15.01 -1.07
N LEU A 112 -3.20 -14.80 -1.65
CA LEU A 112 -1.99 -15.51 -1.22
C LEU A 112 -1.70 -15.28 0.27
N ILE A 113 -1.83 -14.04 0.76
CA ILE A 113 -1.63 -13.74 2.20
C ILE A 113 -2.56 -14.59 3.09
N THR A 114 -3.80 -14.80 2.69
CA THR A 114 -4.76 -15.65 3.42
C THR A 114 -4.34 -17.12 3.39
N GLN A 115 -3.81 -17.61 2.26
CA GLN A 115 -3.26 -18.95 2.14
C GLN A 115 -2.03 -19.14 3.03
N LEU A 116 -1.11 -18.15 3.07
CA LEU A 116 0.08 -18.17 3.91
C LEU A 116 -0.25 -18.17 5.41
N ILE A 117 -1.32 -17.49 5.83
CA ILE A 117 -1.82 -17.55 7.22
C ILE A 117 -2.22 -18.99 7.57
N GLN A 118 -2.88 -19.70 6.67
CA GLN A 118 -3.30 -21.09 6.88
C GLN A 118 -2.12 -22.06 6.84
N ALA A 119 -1.11 -21.77 6.01
CA ALA A 119 0.10 -22.56 5.84
C ALA A 119 1.22 -22.22 6.85
N ALA A 120 1.02 -21.23 7.72
CA ALA A 120 2.04 -20.79 8.66
C ALA A 120 2.56 -21.97 9.52
N ASN A 121 3.88 -22.22 9.46
CA ASN A 121 4.56 -23.38 10.06
C ASN A 121 4.13 -24.77 9.51
N ALA A 122 3.52 -24.77 8.32
CA ALA A 122 3.24 -25.95 7.53
C ALA A 122 3.68 -25.69 6.08
N ASP A 123 3.80 -26.73 5.27
CA ASP A 123 3.99 -26.66 3.82
C ASP A 123 5.16 -25.76 3.32
N GLY A 124 6.20 -25.59 4.15
CA GLY A 124 7.42 -24.86 3.76
C GLY A 124 7.38 -23.35 3.99
N PHE A 125 6.30 -22.77 4.54
CA PHE A 125 6.24 -21.37 4.96
C PHE A 125 6.55 -21.23 6.45
N GLU A 126 7.84 -21.13 6.78
CA GLU A 126 8.30 -21.01 8.16
C GLU A 126 8.23 -19.55 8.64
N VAL A 127 7.56 -19.34 9.76
CA VAL A 127 7.44 -18.03 10.45
C VAL A 127 7.82 -18.18 11.92
N ASP A 128 8.47 -17.15 12.45
CA ASP A 128 8.75 -17.08 13.88
C ASP A 128 7.51 -16.63 14.69
N GLU A 129 7.62 -16.59 16.01
CA GLU A 129 6.53 -16.20 16.92
C GLU A 129 5.98 -14.81 16.62
N PHE A 130 6.84 -13.84 16.27
CA PHE A 130 6.44 -12.45 16.02
C PHE A 130 5.84 -12.29 14.62
N GLU A 131 6.40 -12.96 13.61
CA GLU A 131 5.83 -13.06 12.27
C GLU A 131 4.45 -13.70 12.29
N GLN A 132 4.28 -14.78 13.07
CA GLN A 132 2.99 -15.46 13.24
C GLN A 132 1.92 -14.55 13.89
N ARG A 133 2.33 -13.60 14.72
CA ARG A 133 1.42 -12.60 15.31
C ARG A 133 1.06 -11.48 14.35
N LEU A 134 1.99 -11.09 13.47
CA LEU A 134 1.76 -10.03 12.47
C LEU A 134 0.90 -10.53 11.31
N LEU A 135 1.20 -11.69 10.77
CA LEU A 135 0.63 -12.20 9.53
C LEU A 135 -0.91 -12.15 9.47
N PRO A 136 -1.69 -12.56 10.49
CA PRO A 136 -3.15 -12.45 10.46
C PRO A 136 -3.66 -11.00 10.42
N THR A 137 -2.89 -10.06 10.97
CA THR A 137 -3.28 -8.64 10.97
C THR A 137 -3.10 -7.98 9.61
N TRP A 138 -2.39 -8.65 8.69
CA TRP A 138 -2.12 -8.18 7.34
C TRP A 138 -3.15 -8.69 6.31
N ALA A 139 -3.97 -9.68 6.66
CA ALA A 139 -5.01 -10.22 5.78
C ALA A 139 -6.00 -9.16 5.25
N PRO A 140 -6.44 -8.15 6.04
CA PRO A 140 -7.37 -7.11 5.58
C PRO A 140 -6.66 -5.92 4.91
N VAL A 141 -5.36 -6.03 4.65
CA VAL A 141 -4.60 -4.95 4.01
C VAL A 141 -4.74 -5.05 2.50
N HIS A 142 -5.08 -3.93 1.87
CA HIS A 142 -5.25 -3.79 0.43
C HIS A 142 -4.50 -2.57 -0.10
N LEU A 143 -4.30 -2.54 -1.41
CA LEU A 143 -3.78 -1.37 -2.12
C LEU A 143 -4.72 -0.18 -1.92
N ARG A 144 -4.21 0.96 -1.41
CA ARG A 144 -5.00 2.17 -1.15
C ARG A 144 -4.25 3.45 -1.52
N PRO A 145 -4.98 4.53 -1.79
CA PRO A 145 -4.41 5.85 -2.06
C PRO A 145 -4.32 6.67 -0.76
N TYR A 146 -3.13 7.13 -0.42
CA TYR A 146 -2.86 7.90 0.79
C TYR A 146 -2.28 9.27 0.45
N LEU A 147 -2.90 10.35 0.93
CA LEU A 147 -2.31 11.69 0.87
C LEU A 147 -1.24 11.83 1.96
N VAL A 148 -0.07 12.26 1.59
CA VAL A 148 1.03 12.57 2.53
C VAL A 148 0.76 13.92 3.20
N GLU A 149 0.27 13.91 4.46
CA GLU A 149 -0.02 15.13 5.21
C GLU A 149 1.23 15.73 5.86
N GLU A 150 2.19 14.90 6.28
CA GLU A 150 3.43 15.34 6.92
C GLU A 150 4.58 14.37 6.61
N VAL A 151 5.75 14.91 6.27
CA VAL A 151 7.00 14.16 6.14
C VAL A 151 7.88 14.44 7.35
N ARG A 152 8.14 13.43 8.17
CA ARG A 152 9.01 13.47 9.34
C ARG A 152 10.36 12.88 9.00
N LYS A 153 11.27 13.71 8.46
CA LYS A 153 12.60 13.27 8.01
C LYS A 153 13.32 12.43 9.09
N GLY A 154 13.73 11.22 8.70
CA GLY A 154 14.43 10.28 9.58
C GLY A 154 13.54 9.46 10.53
N SER A 155 12.21 9.60 10.45
CA SER A 155 11.27 8.79 11.24
C SER A 155 10.12 8.20 10.45
N GLY A 156 9.53 8.90 9.47
CA GLY A 156 8.40 8.38 8.72
C GLY A 156 7.47 9.46 8.18
N LEU A 157 6.21 9.09 7.98
CA LEU A 157 5.15 9.91 7.38
C LEU A 157 3.91 9.93 8.27
N LEU A 158 3.12 11.00 8.17
CA LEU A 158 1.71 10.98 8.52
C LEU A 158 0.93 11.01 7.20
N VAL A 159 0.08 10.03 6.98
CA VAL A 159 -0.71 9.94 5.76
C VAL A 159 -2.20 9.81 6.09
N ARG A 160 -3.04 10.23 5.17
CA ARG A 160 -4.49 10.11 5.24
C ARG A 160 -5.00 9.32 4.05
N ASP A 161 -5.75 8.26 4.30
CA ASP A 161 -6.45 7.50 3.26
C ASP A 161 -7.51 8.39 2.59
N LEU A 162 -7.47 8.48 1.28
CA LEU A 162 -8.37 9.35 0.52
C LEU A 162 -9.80 8.80 0.41
N LEU A 163 -10.02 7.51 0.72
CA LEU A 163 -11.32 6.85 0.58
C LEU A 163 -12.12 6.84 1.89
N ASN A 164 -11.44 6.70 3.04
CA ASN A 164 -12.09 6.60 4.36
C ASN A 164 -11.68 7.69 5.35
N GLU A 165 -10.81 8.62 4.93
CA GLU A 165 -10.32 9.77 5.71
C GLU A 165 -9.52 9.38 6.98
N GLN A 166 -9.19 8.12 7.19
CA GLN A 166 -8.38 7.68 8.33
C GLN A 166 -6.92 8.11 8.18
N ARG A 167 -6.29 8.43 9.31
CA ARG A 167 -4.89 8.83 9.38
C ARG A 167 -4.03 7.71 9.91
N TYR A 168 -2.86 7.54 9.30
CA TYR A 168 -1.90 6.49 9.63
C TYR A 168 -0.53 7.08 9.93
N GLU A 169 0.06 6.69 11.05
CA GLU A 169 1.47 6.97 11.34
C GLU A 169 2.32 5.87 10.71
N VAL A 170 3.07 6.24 9.66
CA VAL A 170 3.94 5.31 8.93
C VAL A 170 5.37 5.50 9.40
N SER A 171 5.97 4.46 10.00
CA SER A 171 7.35 4.48 10.49
C SER A 171 8.29 3.88 9.46
N ASP A 172 8.35 4.50 8.28
CA ASP A 172 9.20 4.09 7.17
C ASP A 172 10.13 5.24 6.75
N THR A 173 11.42 5.08 7.05
CA THR A 173 12.43 6.10 6.75
C THR A 173 12.79 6.15 5.26
N ALA A 174 12.63 5.05 4.52
CA ALA A 174 12.88 4.99 3.10
C ALA A 174 11.74 5.68 2.32
N ALA A 175 10.49 5.44 2.70
CA ALA A 175 9.34 6.18 2.17
C ALA A 175 9.46 7.68 2.49
N ALA A 176 9.83 8.06 3.71
CA ALA A 176 10.01 9.47 4.11
C ALA A 176 11.16 10.21 3.37
N LYS A 177 12.06 9.48 2.71
CA LYS A 177 13.11 10.09 1.86
C LYS A 177 12.63 10.34 0.43
N ARG A 178 11.67 9.57 -0.05
CA ARG A 178 11.16 9.62 -1.43
C ARG A 178 9.93 10.49 -1.57
N MET A 179 9.06 10.51 -0.54
CA MET A 179 7.78 11.21 -0.58
C MET A 179 7.92 12.67 -0.14
N GLU A 180 7.12 13.53 -0.75
CA GLU A 180 6.94 14.91 -0.35
C GLU A 180 5.54 15.15 0.23
N GLN A 181 5.42 16.19 1.05
CA GLN A 181 4.12 16.59 1.59
C GLN A 181 3.20 17.05 0.46
N GLY A 182 1.97 16.58 0.46
CA GLY A 182 0.97 16.88 -0.56
C GLY A 182 0.92 15.88 -1.71
N GLU A 183 1.86 14.95 -1.80
CA GLU A 183 1.81 13.85 -2.77
C GLU A 183 0.85 12.74 -2.35
N ILE A 184 0.46 11.91 -3.30
CA ILE A 184 -0.35 10.73 -3.06
C ILE A 184 0.55 9.50 -3.22
N MET A 185 0.53 8.65 -2.21
CA MET A 185 1.16 7.33 -2.20
C MET A 185 0.07 6.27 -2.46
N VAL A 186 0.24 5.46 -3.49
CA VAL A 186 -0.61 4.30 -3.77
C VAL A 186 0.15 3.05 -3.39
N GLY A 187 -0.25 2.40 -2.27
CA GLY A 187 0.53 1.31 -1.68
C GLY A 187 -0.23 0.54 -0.60
N HIS A 188 0.46 -0.40 0.02
CA HIS A 188 -0.07 -1.24 1.10
C HIS A 188 0.54 -0.82 2.43
N LEU A 189 -0.27 -0.41 3.39
CA LEU A 189 0.18 -0.09 4.74
C LEU A 189 -0.15 -1.23 5.69
N VAL A 190 0.89 -1.91 6.19
CA VAL A 190 0.75 -3.01 7.14
C VAL A 190 0.94 -2.53 8.56
N PRO A 191 0.07 -2.94 9.52
CA PRO A 191 0.22 -2.59 10.92
C PRO A 191 1.38 -3.37 11.55
N VAL A 192 2.24 -2.65 12.29
CA VAL A 192 3.40 -3.22 12.99
C VAL A 192 3.55 -2.59 14.36
N GLY A 193 2.97 -3.19 15.36
CA GLY A 193 3.05 -2.68 16.71
C GLY A 193 1.83 -1.83 17.09
N GLY A 194 1.87 -1.31 18.28
CA GLY A 194 0.73 -0.71 18.98
C GLY A 194 0.33 -1.58 20.16
N LYS A 195 -0.44 -1.01 21.09
CA LYS A 195 -0.79 -1.69 22.36
C LYS A 195 -1.54 -3.01 22.15
N ALA A 196 -2.41 -3.04 21.14
CA ALA A 196 -3.21 -4.22 20.80
C ALA A 196 -2.39 -5.43 20.32
N MET A 197 -1.16 -5.21 19.86
CA MET A 197 -0.27 -6.27 19.37
C MET A 197 0.71 -6.78 20.45
N LEU A 198 0.77 -6.12 21.61
CA LEU A 198 1.62 -6.53 22.69
C LEU A 198 0.97 -7.62 23.54
N THR A 199 1.80 -8.42 24.19
CA THR A 199 1.33 -9.35 25.22
C THR A 199 0.61 -8.56 26.31
N PRO A 200 -0.64 -8.89 26.65
CA PRO A 200 -1.37 -8.19 27.69
C PRO A 200 -0.62 -8.21 29.03
N VAL A 201 -0.42 -7.05 29.62
CA VAL A 201 0.07 -6.90 31.00
C VAL A 201 -1.05 -6.29 31.83
N GLU A 202 -1.09 -6.59 33.14
CA GLU A 202 -2.07 -5.98 34.02
C GLU A 202 -1.98 -4.45 33.91
N GLU A 203 -3.09 -3.84 33.54
CA GLU A 203 -3.17 -2.44 33.14
C GLU A 203 -3.15 -1.53 34.34
N VAL A 204 -2.09 -0.76 34.45
CA VAL A 204 -2.10 0.50 35.21
C VAL A 204 -1.53 1.57 34.29
N ASP A 205 -2.37 2.49 33.84
CA ASP A 205 -1.96 3.58 32.95
C ASP A 205 -0.86 4.43 33.62
N PRO A 206 0.32 4.55 33.00
CA PRO A 206 1.38 5.36 33.54
C PRO A 206 1.04 6.85 33.38
N PRO A 207 0.99 7.64 34.45
CA PRO A 207 0.84 9.08 34.39
C PRO A 207 2.07 9.77 33.76
N TYR A 208 3.19 9.06 33.69
CA TYR A 208 4.48 9.54 33.17
C TYR A 208 5.18 8.44 32.37
N GLY A 209 5.01 8.42 31.09
CA GLY A 209 5.71 7.48 30.25
C GLY A 209 5.53 7.87 28.78
N ARG A 210 6.32 7.30 27.88
CA ARG A 210 5.88 7.21 26.48
C ARG A 210 4.71 6.24 26.50
N GLU A 211 3.50 6.79 26.41
CA GLU A 211 2.34 5.98 26.05
C GLU A 211 2.73 5.20 24.80
N ILE A 212 2.64 3.88 24.89
CA ILE A 212 2.60 3.07 23.68
C ILE A 212 1.28 3.47 23.04
N SER A 213 1.34 3.98 21.82
CA SER A 213 0.15 4.42 21.11
C SER A 213 -0.88 3.29 21.08
N ASP A 214 -2.13 3.58 21.41
CA ASP A 214 -3.23 2.64 21.21
C ASP A 214 -3.39 2.31 19.73
N ASN A 215 -3.00 3.24 18.85
CA ASN A 215 -3.00 3.07 17.41
C ASN A 215 -1.77 2.27 16.97
N PRO A 216 -1.94 1.31 16.04
CA PRO A 216 -0.81 0.62 15.43
C PRO A 216 0.08 1.62 14.69
N ILE A 217 1.37 1.31 14.62
CA ILE A 217 2.32 1.97 13.72
C ILE A 217 2.31 1.17 12.42
N TYR A 218 2.33 1.85 11.29
CA TYR A 218 2.26 1.22 9.97
C TYR A 218 3.61 1.30 9.27
N TYR A 219 3.82 0.35 8.36
CA TYR A 219 4.93 0.31 7.42
C TYR A 219 4.40 0.12 6.00
N LEU A 220 5.15 0.60 5.03
CA LEU A 220 4.88 0.32 3.63
C LEU A 220 5.35 -1.10 3.31
N ALA A 221 4.43 -1.97 2.92
CA ALA A 221 4.77 -3.29 2.39
C ALA A 221 5.14 -3.17 0.91
N GLY A 222 6.33 -3.63 0.57
CA GLY A 222 6.83 -3.58 -0.80
C GLY A 222 7.01 -2.16 -1.34
N ALA A 223 6.58 -1.94 -2.59
CA ALA A 223 6.67 -0.65 -3.27
C ALA A 223 5.31 0.06 -3.36
N ALA A 224 5.36 1.40 -3.35
CA ALA A 224 4.23 2.24 -3.66
C ALA A 224 4.48 3.05 -4.93
N ALA A 225 3.43 3.34 -5.68
CA ALA A 225 3.47 4.38 -6.68
C ALA A 225 3.32 5.76 -6.04
N GLN A 226 3.95 6.76 -6.63
CA GLN A 226 3.94 8.15 -6.20
C GLN A 226 3.32 8.99 -7.30
N ILE A 227 2.32 9.79 -6.96
CA ILE A 227 1.67 10.69 -7.89
C ILE A 227 1.45 12.06 -7.26
N THR A 228 1.34 13.11 -8.07
CA THR A 228 1.10 14.47 -7.55
C THR A 228 -0.25 14.58 -6.86
N GLY A 229 -0.31 15.35 -5.77
CA GLY A 229 -1.54 15.63 -5.04
C GLY A 229 -2.60 16.38 -5.85
N ASP A 230 -2.20 17.08 -6.91
CA ASP A 230 -3.11 17.76 -7.83
C ASP A 230 -4.07 16.77 -8.54
N THR A 231 -3.75 15.48 -8.54
CA THR A 231 -4.60 14.43 -9.12
C THR A 231 -5.65 13.90 -8.15
N ALA A 232 -5.66 14.30 -6.87
CA ALA A 232 -6.51 13.71 -5.82
C ALA A 232 -8.01 13.70 -6.18
N GLU A 233 -8.53 14.83 -6.66
CA GLU A 233 -9.94 14.94 -7.05
C GLU A 233 -10.27 14.02 -8.22
N LYS A 234 -9.38 13.92 -9.22
CA LYS A 234 -9.57 13.08 -10.40
C LYS A 234 -9.39 11.60 -10.10
N LEU A 235 -8.49 11.25 -9.19
CA LEU A 235 -8.37 9.89 -8.67
C LEU A 235 -9.69 9.46 -8.01
N LEU A 236 -10.24 10.28 -7.13
CA LEU A 236 -11.51 9.99 -6.46
C LEU A 236 -12.68 9.90 -7.47
N GLU A 237 -12.72 10.77 -8.47
CA GLU A 237 -13.70 10.69 -9.55
C GLU A 237 -13.56 9.38 -10.34
N PHE A 238 -12.34 9.01 -10.74
CA PHE A 238 -12.05 7.77 -11.46
C PHE A 238 -12.46 6.53 -10.66
N VAL A 239 -12.03 6.43 -9.42
CA VAL A 239 -12.36 5.30 -8.53
C VAL A 239 -13.86 5.27 -8.22
N GLY A 240 -14.49 6.45 -8.11
CA GLY A 240 -15.93 6.60 -7.95
C GLY A 240 -16.75 6.00 -9.09
N LEU A 241 -16.28 6.12 -10.34
CA LEU A 241 -16.93 5.48 -11.49
C LEU A 241 -16.93 3.95 -11.38
N HIS A 242 -15.84 3.37 -10.87
CA HIS A 242 -15.75 1.93 -10.63
C HIS A 242 -16.65 1.47 -9.48
N LEU A 243 -16.82 2.30 -8.45
CA LEU A 243 -17.77 2.02 -7.37
C LEU A 243 -19.22 2.09 -7.88
N GLU A 244 -19.57 3.06 -8.71
CA GLU A 244 -20.88 3.14 -9.34
C GLU A 244 -21.15 1.91 -10.22
N ASP A 245 -20.15 1.42 -10.95
CA ASP A 245 -20.26 0.19 -11.74
C ASP A 245 -20.46 -1.04 -10.84
N LEU A 246 -19.70 -1.17 -9.76
CA LEU A 246 -19.88 -2.25 -8.78
C LEU A 246 -21.27 -2.23 -8.16
N ARG A 247 -21.82 -1.06 -7.87
CA ARG A 247 -23.18 -0.87 -7.32
C ARG A 247 -24.30 -1.30 -8.24
N ARG A 248 -24.05 -1.52 -9.52
CA ARG A 248 -25.06 -2.10 -10.43
C ARG A 248 -25.38 -3.54 -10.07
N SER A 249 -24.39 -4.29 -9.57
CA SER A 249 -24.57 -5.67 -9.11
C SER A 249 -24.69 -5.79 -7.60
N GLN A 250 -24.11 -4.84 -6.85
CA GLN A 250 -24.05 -4.80 -5.39
C GLN A 250 -24.48 -3.39 -4.91
N PRO A 251 -25.77 -3.06 -4.82
CA PRO A 251 -26.25 -1.69 -4.59
C PRO A 251 -25.70 -0.99 -3.33
N GLU A 252 -25.40 -1.77 -2.29
CA GLU A 252 -24.88 -1.28 -1.01
C GLU A 252 -23.34 -1.25 -0.94
N ALA A 253 -22.64 -1.52 -2.07
CA ALA A 253 -21.18 -1.56 -2.07
C ALA A 253 -20.55 -0.25 -1.59
N THR A 254 -19.56 -0.38 -0.73
CA THR A 254 -18.77 0.70 -0.13
C THR A 254 -17.43 0.87 -0.84
N TRP A 255 -16.64 1.83 -0.42
CA TRP A 255 -15.25 1.95 -0.86
C TRP A 255 -14.41 0.73 -0.48
N ASP A 256 -14.65 0.15 0.70
CA ASP A 256 -13.92 -1.02 1.16
C ASP A 256 -14.25 -2.25 0.30
N ASP A 257 -15.52 -2.44 -0.09
CA ASP A 257 -15.92 -3.51 -1.01
C ASP A 257 -15.28 -3.35 -2.40
N LEU A 258 -15.15 -2.10 -2.88
CA LEU A 258 -14.47 -1.84 -4.15
C LEU A 258 -12.98 -2.19 -4.05
N ILE A 259 -12.33 -1.76 -2.98
CA ILE A 259 -10.90 -2.01 -2.77
C ILE A 259 -10.64 -3.52 -2.60
N GLU A 260 -11.43 -4.23 -1.82
CA GLU A 260 -11.31 -5.68 -1.66
C GLU A 260 -11.44 -6.43 -3.01
N GLN A 261 -12.33 -5.97 -3.88
CA GLN A 261 -12.63 -6.67 -5.14
C GLN A 261 -11.84 -6.14 -6.35
N ARG A 262 -11.47 -4.85 -6.36
CA ARG A 262 -10.94 -4.16 -7.55
C ARG A 262 -9.85 -3.13 -7.21
N SER A 263 -9.01 -3.37 -6.21
CA SER A 263 -7.92 -2.44 -5.84
C SER A 263 -6.98 -2.11 -7.01
N TYR A 264 -6.84 -3.01 -7.97
CA TYR A 264 -6.04 -2.84 -9.18
C TYR A 264 -6.42 -1.59 -10.01
N VAL A 265 -7.65 -1.08 -9.89
CA VAL A 265 -8.07 0.14 -10.60
C VAL A 265 -7.23 1.36 -10.19
N LEU A 266 -6.68 1.35 -8.98
CA LEU A 266 -5.75 2.37 -8.52
C LEU A 266 -4.47 2.37 -9.35
N ASN A 267 -3.94 1.18 -9.67
CA ASN A 267 -2.77 1.06 -10.55
C ASN A 267 -3.11 1.49 -11.99
N HIS A 268 -4.32 1.19 -12.48
CA HIS A 268 -4.77 1.65 -13.79
C HIS A 268 -4.79 3.19 -13.89
N PHE A 269 -5.23 3.88 -12.83
CA PHE A 269 -5.14 5.33 -12.79
C PHE A 269 -3.70 5.81 -12.82
N VAL A 270 -2.82 5.22 -12.01
CA VAL A 270 -1.37 5.56 -11.99
C VAL A 270 -0.75 5.42 -13.37
N MET A 271 -0.99 4.30 -14.07
CA MET A 271 -0.47 4.05 -15.42
C MET A 271 -0.99 5.02 -16.48
N ALA A 272 -2.22 5.51 -16.29
CA ALA A 272 -2.84 6.44 -17.23
C ALA A 272 -2.31 7.87 -17.10
N LEU A 273 -1.56 8.18 -16.04
CA LEU A 273 -1.02 9.52 -15.83
C LEU A 273 0.18 9.78 -16.75
N PRO A 274 0.28 10.98 -17.35
CA PRO A 274 1.47 11.39 -18.06
C PRO A 274 2.66 11.58 -17.09
N GLN A 275 3.89 11.48 -17.62
CA GLN A 275 5.10 11.75 -16.84
C GLN A 275 5.13 13.15 -16.23
N GLU A 276 4.66 14.16 -16.99
CA GLU A 276 4.43 15.50 -16.47
C GLU A 276 2.92 15.70 -16.30
N TYR A 277 2.51 16.20 -15.12
CA TYR A 277 1.10 16.42 -14.84
C TYR A 277 0.44 17.34 -15.86
N ASP A 278 -0.56 16.82 -16.57
CA ASP A 278 -1.41 17.56 -17.50
C ASP A 278 -2.88 17.29 -17.15
N PRO A 279 -3.59 18.29 -16.60
CA PRO A 279 -4.99 18.13 -16.21
C PRO A 279 -5.90 17.74 -17.39
N THR A 280 -5.56 18.14 -18.62
CA THR A 280 -6.35 17.82 -19.82
C THR A 280 -6.28 16.32 -20.13
N ILE A 281 -5.12 15.72 -19.93
CA ILE A 281 -4.93 14.26 -20.14
C ILE A 281 -5.69 13.51 -19.04
N VAL A 282 -5.54 13.93 -17.77
CA VAL A 282 -6.23 13.32 -16.63
C VAL A 282 -7.75 13.40 -16.79
N ASP A 283 -8.29 14.56 -17.18
CA ASP A 283 -9.72 14.72 -17.50
C ASP A 283 -10.18 13.77 -18.60
N ARG A 284 -9.35 13.57 -19.63
CA ARG A 284 -9.64 12.63 -20.72
C ARG A 284 -9.71 11.21 -20.22
N VAL A 285 -8.79 10.78 -19.36
CA VAL A 285 -8.80 9.44 -18.75
C VAL A 285 -10.11 9.19 -18.01
N VAL A 286 -10.53 10.12 -17.15
CA VAL A 286 -11.80 10.01 -16.41
C VAL A 286 -13.01 9.95 -17.37
N MET A 287 -13.04 10.80 -18.38
CA MET A 287 -14.11 10.80 -19.40
C MET A 287 -14.16 9.49 -20.19
N GLN A 288 -13.04 8.96 -20.63
CA GLN A 288 -12.97 7.69 -21.37
C GLN A 288 -13.45 6.53 -20.49
N THR A 289 -13.03 6.49 -19.22
CA THR A 289 -13.50 5.51 -18.26
C THR A 289 -15.00 5.59 -18.05
N ARG A 290 -15.55 6.79 -17.90
CA ARG A 290 -17.01 7.00 -17.78
C ARG A 290 -17.77 6.44 -19.00
N VAL A 291 -17.29 6.73 -20.19
CA VAL A 291 -17.91 6.24 -21.43
C VAL A 291 -17.83 4.70 -21.50
N ALA A 292 -16.66 4.13 -21.20
CA ALA A 292 -16.45 2.70 -21.22
C ALA A 292 -17.40 1.95 -20.28
N LEU A 293 -17.47 2.36 -19.03
CA LEU A 293 -18.33 1.73 -18.02
C LEU A 293 -19.83 1.91 -18.33
N GLN A 294 -20.23 2.97 -19.05
CA GLN A 294 -21.62 3.16 -19.48
C GLN A 294 -22.02 2.33 -20.70
N THR A 295 -21.09 2.07 -21.60
CA THR A 295 -21.41 1.46 -22.91
C THR A 295 -21.28 -0.05 -22.93
N THR A 296 -20.39 -0.62 -22.13
CA THR A 296 -20.03 -2.04 -22.31
C THR A 296 -20.49 -2.96 -21.17
N GLY A 297 -20.69 -2.44 -19.96
CA GLY A 297 -20.82 -3.33 -18.79
C GLY A 297 -19.66 -4.36 -18.75
N ALA A 298 -18.58 -4.13 -19.49
CA ALA A 298 -17.49 -5.05 -19.74
C ALA A 298 -16.15 -4.33 -19.56
N SER A 299 -15.17 -5.12 -19.17
CA SER A 299 -13.74 -4.83 -18.96
C SER A 299 -13.20 -3.58 -19.68
N LEU A 300 -12.55 -2.71 -18.90
CA LEU A 300 -11.76 -1.56 -19.37
C LEU A 300 -10.46 -1.95 -20.06
N ALA A 301 -10.21 -3.24 -20.26
CA ALA A 301 -9.08 -3.75 -20.99
C ALA A 301 -8.99 -3.06 -22.36
N GLY A 302 -7.93 -2.33 -22.59
CA GLY A 302 -7.64 -1.68 -23.87
C GLY A 302 -8.05 -0.21 -24.00
N LEU A 303 -8.66 0.45 -22.98
CA LEU A 303 -9.06 1.87 -23.09
C LEU A 303 -8.09 2.87 -22.45
N VAL A 304 -7.20 2.39 -21.60
CA VAL A 304 -6.22 3.22 -20.88
C VAL A 304 -4.81 2.80 -21.27
N GLY A 305 -4.54 2.64 -22.56
CA GLY A 305 -3.17 2.59 -23.06
C GLY A 305 -2.56 3.99 -22.98
N ARG A 306 -1.32 4.13 -22.52
CA ARG A 306 -0.52 5.33 -22.75
C ARG A 306 -0.69 5.67 -24.23
N GLY A 307 -1.30 6.81 -24.54
CA GLY A 307 -1.48 7.22 -25.91
C GLY A 307 -0.15 7.08 -26.63
N SER A 308 0.00 6.03 -27.43
CA SER A 308 1.09 5.93 -28.39
C SER A 308 1.12 7.25 -29.12
N ALA A 309 2.26 7.91 -29.01
CA ALA A 309 2.51 9.10 -29.83
C ALA A 309 2.08 8.73 -31.26
N PRO A 310 1.35 9.60 -31.96
CA PRO A 310 0.93 9.28 -33.31
C PRO A 310 2.17 8.86 -34.08
N GLU A 311 2.14 7.65 -34.62
CA GLU A 311 3.18 7.11 -35.49
C GLU A 311 3.40 8.17 -36.56
N VAL A 312 4.51 8.90 -36.40
CA VAL A 312 4.93 9.87 -37.41
C VAL A 312 5.29 9.02 -38.60
N ALA A 313 4.42 9.01 -39.58
CA ALA A 313 4.66 8.35 -40.84
C ALA A 313 6.06 8.80 -41.32
N GLU A 314 7.00 7.88 -41.41
CA GLU A 314 8.29 8.16 -42.01
C GLU A 314 8.07 8.81 -43.36
N PRO A 315 8.74 9.94 -43.64
CA PRO A 315 8.65 10.54 -44.97
C PRO A 315 9.15 9.50 -45.99
N PRO A 316 8.49 9.37 -47.12
CA PRO A 316 8.86 8.37 -48.14
C PRO A 316 10.32 8.53 -48.54
N ASP A 317 11.04 7.43 -48.56
CA ASP A 317 12.46 7.36 -48.92
C ASP A 317 12.65 8.00 -50.32
N PRO A 318 13.45 9.06 -50.46
CA PRO A 318 13.63 9.76 -51.73
C PRO A 318 14.34 8.94 -52.79
N THR A 319 14.70 7.67 -52.52
CA THR A 319 15.40 6.79 -53.48
C THR A 319 14.51 5.78 -54.20
N THR A 320 13.19 5.78 -53.95
CA THR A 320 12.28 4.88 -54.68
C THR A 320 11.85 5.54 -56.01
N PRO A 321 12.23 4.97 -57.19
CA PRO A 321 11.79 5.50 -58.47
C PRO A 321 10.28 5.27 -58.67
N PRO A 322 9.58 6.14 -59.42
CA PRO A 322 8.15 5.99 -59.67
C PRO A 322 7.86 4.71 -60.46
N GLU A 323 6.90 3.92 -59.97
CA GLU A 323 6.34 2.81 -60.75
C GLU A 323 5.67 3.38 -62.03
N GLU A 324 6.13 2.95 -63.20
CA GLU A 324 5.51 3.25 -64.48
C GLU A 324 4.19 2.43 -64.59
N GLU A 325 3.06 3.13 -64.69
CA GLU A 325 1.79 2.53 -65.06
C GLU A 325 1.83 2.06 -66.52
N GLU A 326 1.59 0.75 -66.77
CA GLU A 326 1.12 0.20 -68.05
C GLU A 326 -0.38 -0.12 -67.95
#